data_0a95020b69a7b0d9508ca298795e7f8f
#
_entry.id   0a95020b69a7b0d9508ca298795e7f8f
#
_cell.length_a   1.000
_cell.length_b   1.000
_cell.length_c   1.000
_cell.angle_alpha   90.00
_cell.angle_beta   90.00
_cell.angle_gamma   90.00
#
_symmetry.space_group_name_H-M   'P 1'
#
loop_
_entity.id
_entity.type
_entity.pdbx_description
1 polymer ?
#
loop_
_entity_poly.entity_id
_entity_poly.type
_entity_poly.pdbx_seq_one_letter_code
_entity_poly.pdbx_strand_id
1 'polypeptide(L)'
;MTLKIRSAVKKDFKDVLGLNRSMYAEFHSNPNFGDFVFLKQSSRQRMLKWFNTLLQDVRKDNALYYVAELDGKVVGHCFVRRESPGSELSHVGVFSILVGKDHRKMGVGKKLLDHAIKESRGRFEILHLRVFKQNKIAKALYKSRGFRSFGVAPKFIKRKNSYIDREYMYLLL
;
A
#
# COMPACT_ATOMS: atom_id res chain seq x y z
N MET A 1 -17.81 11.97 -13.04
CA MET A 1 -16.55 11.59 -12.33
C MET A 1 -16.11 10.21 -12.79
N THR A 2 -14.99 10.12 -13.48
CA THR A 2 -14.48 8.85 -14.02
C THR A 2 -13.25 8.42 -13.24
N LEU A 3 -13.38 7.34 -12.46
CA LEU A 3 -12.27 6.72 -11.71
C LEU A 3 -11.54 5.73 -12.63
N LYS A 4 -10.27 6.02 -12.92
CA LYS A 4 -9.37 5.20 -13.75
C LYS A 4 -8.22 4.64 -12.93
N ILE A 5 -7.91 3.36 -13.09
CA ILE A 5 -6.68 2.74 -12.57
C ILE A 5 -5.69 2.63 -13.71
N ARG A 6 -4.47 3.10 -13.49
CA ARG A 6 -3.38 3.05 -14.48
C ARG A 6 -2.01 2.90 -13.81
N SER A 7 -1.02 2.51 -14.59
CA SER A 7 0.37 2.50 -14.13
C SER A 7 0.82 3.89 -13.68
N ALA A 8 1.60 3.92 -12.61
CA ALA A 8 2.19 5.14 -12.11
C ALA A 8 3.30 5.65 -13.04
N VAL A 9 3.39 6.96 -13.21
CA VAL A 9 4.42 7.63 -14.01
C VAL A 9 5.06 8.78 -13.23
N LYS A 10 6.20 9.30 -13.69
CA LYS A 10 6.97 10.35 -12.98
C LYS A 10 6.14 11.58 -12.58
N LYS A 11 5.20 12.02 -13.42
CA LYS A 11 4.36 13.19 -13.14
C LYS A 11 3.45 13.03 -11.92
N ASP A 12 3.16 11.79 -11.50
CA ASP A 12 2.28 11.49 -10.37
C ASP A 12 2.94 11.77 -9.01
N PHE A 13 4.24 12.03 -8.98
CA PHE A 13 4.98 12.24 -7.75
C PHE A 13 4.39 13.31 -6.84
N LYS A 14 3.92 14.44 -7.41
CA LYS A 14 3.34 15.55 -6.63
C LYS A 14 2.12 15.08 -5.83
N ASP A 15 1.22 14.37 -6.47
CA ASP A 15 -0.02 13.88 -5.85
C ASP A 15 0.27 12.77 -4.84
N VAL A 16 1.15 11.82 -5.20
CA VAL A 16 1.60 10.74 -4.29
C VAL A 16 2.26 11.32 -3.05
N LEU A 17 3.09 12.35 -3.18
CA LEU A 17 3.69 13.05 -2.03
C LEU A 17 2.60 13.69 -1.15
N GLY A 18 1.60 14.33 -1.76
CA GLY A 18 0.45 14.92 -1.07
C GLY A 18 -0.33 13.88 -0.27
N LEU A 19 -0.66 12.73 -0.89
CA LEU A 19 -1.35 11.62 -0.24
C LEU A 19 -0.57 11.08 0.97
N ASN A 20 0.74 10.87 0.83
CA ASN A 20 1.58 10.39 1.93
C ASN A 20 1.68 11.40 3.08
N ARG A 21 1.73 12.69 2.78
CA ARG A 21 1.73 13.76 3.81
C ARG A 21 0.40 13.82 4.56
N SER A 22 -0.72 13.75 3.84
CA SER A 22 -2.06 13.71 4.44
C SER A 22 -2.23 12.48 5.33
N MET A 23 -1.79 11.32 4.87
CA MET A 23 -1.81 10.08 5.68
C MET A 23 -0.96 10.20 6.94
N TYR A 24 0.22 10.81 6.84
CA TYR A 24 1.08 11.05 8.01
C TYR A 24 0.40 11.94 9.05
N ALA A 25 -0.24 13.03 8.62
CA ALA A 25 -0.98 13.93 9.49
C ALA A 25 -2.16 13.21 10.17
N GLU A 26 -2.94 12.45 9.39
CA GLU A 26 -4.08 11.67 9.90
C GLU A 26 -3.64 10.61 10.92
N PHE A 27 -2.52 9.94 10.65
CA PHE A 27 -1.96 8.94 11.53
C PHE A 27 -1.58 9.53 12.92
N HIS A 28 -1.09 10.76 12.96
CA HIS A 28 -0.76 11.43 14.22
C HIS A 28 -2.00 11.87 15.00
N SER A 29 -3.11 12.15 14.32
CA SER A 29 -4.39 12.44 14.96
C SER A 29 -5.19 11.18 15.33
N ASN A 30 -4.98 10.06 14.61
CA ASN A 30 -5.65 8.78 14.86
C ASN A 30 -4.64 7.61 14.79
N PRO A 31 -4.05 7.21 15.92
CA PRO A 31 -3.01 6.18 15.95
C PRO A 31 -3.47 4.78 15.53
N ASN A 32 -4.78 4.54 15.44
CA ASN A 32 -5.35 3.25 14.99
C ASN A 32 -5.47 3.15 13.48
N PHE A 33 -5.10 4.21 12.75
CA PHE A 33 -5.24 4.30 11.31
C PHE A 33 -3.92 4.03 10.58
N GLY A 34 -3.99 3.27 9.48
CA GLY A 34 -2.86 3.03 8.57
C GLY A 34 -1.90 1.90 9.02
N ASP A 35 -0.81 1.75 8.31
CA ASP A 35 0.37 0.93 8.66
C ASP A 35 1.64 1.80 8.60
N PHE A 36 1.56 3.01 9.12
CA PHE A 36 2.65 3.97 9.08
C PHE A 36 3.52 3.85 10.33
N VAL A 37 4.81 3.60 10.17
CA VAL A 37 5.73 3.31 11.27
C VAL A 37 6.81 4.38 11.50
N PHE A 38 6.78 5.48 10.76
CA PHE A 38 7.81 6.52 10.89
C PHE A 38 7.41 7.57 11.92
N LEU A 39 8.33 7.89 12.83
CA LEU A 39 8.15 8.93 13.85
C LEU A 39 8.14 10.35 13.29
N LYS A 40 8.78 10.56 12.14
CA LYS A 40 8.87 11.86 11.47
C LYS A 40 8.36 11.75 10.03
N GLN A 41 7.72 12.81 9.56
CA GLN A 41 7.33 12.91 8.15
C GLN A 41 8.58 12.81 7.24
N SER A 42 8.49 12.00 6.21
CA SER A 42 9.58 11.88 5.25
C SER A 42 9.80 13.19 4.47
N SER A 43 11.05 13.61 4.31
CA SER A 43 11.38 14.76 3.48
C SER A 43 10.96 14.52 2.02
N ARG A 44 10.76 15.62 1.26
CA ARG A 44 10.45 15.53 -0.18
C ARG A 44 11.51 14.74 -0.94
N GLN A 45 12.79 14.94 -0.62
CA GLN A 45 13.91 14.22 -1.26
C GLN A 45 13.87 12.71 -0.99
N ARG A 46 13.60 12.31 0.26
CA ARG A 46 13.46 10.89 0.64
C ARG A 46 12.28 10.24 -0.09
N MET A 47 11.15 10.94 -0.17
CA MET A 47 9.98 10.47 -0.90
C MET A 47 10.25 10.39 -2.41
N LEU A 48 10.96 11.35 -2.98
CA LEU A 48 11.34 11.32 -4.40
C LEU A 48 12.27 10.14 -4.70
N LYS A 49 13.26 9.88 -3.83
CA LYS A 49 14.14 8.72 -3.96
C LYS A 49 13.35 7.42 -3.93
N TRP A 50 12.47 7.25 -2.94
CA TRP A 50 11.59 6.08 -2.83
C TRP A 50 10.73 5.88 -4.07
N PHE A 51 10.07 6.95 -4.53
CA PHE A 51 9.20 6.92 -5.72
C PHE A 51 9.96 6.53 -6.99
N ASN A 52 11.14 7.13 -7.22
CA ASN A 52 11.98 6.80 -8.36
C ASN A 52 12.50 5.36 -8.30
N THR A 53 12.92 4.89 -7.11
CA THR A 53 13.33 3.49 -6.92
C THR A 53 12.19 2.54 -7.27
N LEU A 54 10.96 2.81 -6.81
CA LEU A 54 9.82 1.97 -7.13
C LEU A 54 9.51 1.96 -8.64
N LEU A 55 9.61 3.10 -9.33
CA LEU A 55 9.48 3.14 -10.79
C LEU A 55 10.62 2.38 -11.52
N GLN A 56 11.83 2.35 -10.97
CA GLN A 56 12.94 1.53 -11.49
C GLN A 56 12.66 0.04 -11.28
N ASP A 57 12.13 -0.34 -10.12
CA ASP A 57 11.76 -1.74 -9.84
C ASP A 57 10.65 -2.22 -10.80
N VAL A 58 9.69 -1.36 -11.15
CA VAL A 58 8.68 -1.66 -12.17
C VAL A 58 9.32 -1.96 -13.53
N ARG A 59 10.32 -1.17 -13.95
CA ARG A 59 11.04 -1.43 -15.21
C ARG A 59 11.86 -2.72 -15.23
N LYS A 60 12.29 -3.16 -14.05
CA LYS A 60 13.06 -4.41 -13.85
C LYS A 60 12.18 -5.63 -13.57
N ASP A 61 10.87 -5.50 -13.71
CA ASP A 61 9.87 -6.52 -13.35
C ASP A 61 9.91 -6.97 -11.87
N ASN A 62 10.45 -6.12 -10.99
CA ASN A 62 10.52 -6.36 -9.54
C ASN A 62 9.36 -5.73 -8.78
N ALA A 63 8.51 -4.94 -9.45
CA ALA A 63 7.33 -4.33 -8.84
C ALA A 63 6.22 -4.07 -9.86
N LEU A 64 5.01 -3.93 -9.34
CA LEU A 64 3.86 -3.32 -10.01
C LEU A 64 3.50 -2.05 -9.25
N TYR A 65 3.18 -0.96 -9.95
CA TYR A 65 2.80 0.29 -9.30
C TYR A 65 1.66 0.98 -10.05
N TYR A 66 0.53 1.13 -9.37
CA TYR A 66 -0.70 1.70 -9.94
C TYR A 66 -1.20 2.89 -9.15
N VAL A 67 -1.83 3.81 -9.85
CA VAL A 67 -2.53 4.96 -9.29
C VAL A 67 -4.00 4.91 -9.64
N ALA A 68 -4.83 5.41 -8.74
CA ALA A 68 -6.23 5.71 -8.99
C ALA A 68 -6.33 7.20 -9.31
N GLU A 69 -6.70 7.50 -10.55
CA GLU A 69 -6.91 8.86 -11.04
C GLU A 69 -8.40 9.16 -11.08
N LEU A 70 -8.82 10.25 -10.48
CA LEU A 70 -10.17 10.79 -10.52
C LEU A 70 -10.09 12.23 -11.04
N ASP A 71 -10.75 12.50 -12.17
CA ASP A 71 -10.80 13.83 -12.82
C ASP A 71 -9.39 14.49 -12.93
N GLY A 72 -8.39 13.71 -13.39
CA GLY A 72 -7.02 14.17 -13.60
C GLY A 72 -6.12 14.22 -12.36
N LYS A 73 -6.65 13.94 -11.16
CA LYS A 73 -5.91 13.90 -9.89
C LYS A 73 -5.68 12.48 -9.39
N VAL A 74 -4.49 12.17 -8.89
CA VAL A 74 -4.24 10.90 -8.20
C VAL A 74 -4.81 10.96 -6.78
N VAL A 75 -5.81 10.12 -6.52
CA VAL A 75 -6.55 10.04 -5.25
C VAL A 75 -6.21 8.81 -4.41
N GLY A 76 -5.40 7.90 -4.97
CA GLY A 76 -4.89 6.73 -4.27
C GLY A 76 -3.83 6.03 -5.11
N HIS A 77 -3.06 5.18 -4.48
CA HIS A 77 -2.09 4.34 -5.17
C HIS A 77 -1.90 2.99 -4.45
N CYS A 78 -1.41 2.00 -5.18
CA CYS A 78 -0.98 0.73 -4.62
C CYS A 78 0.23 0.20 -5.38
N PHE A 79 1.01 -0.63 -4.72
CA PHE A 79 2.10 -1.35 -5.35
C PHE A 79 2.20 -2.77 -4.82
N VAL A 80 2.76 -3.64 -5.65
CA VAL A 80 3.25 -4.96 -5.27
C VAL A 80 4.74 -4.95 -5.55
N ARG A 81 5.55 -5.29 -4.58
CA ARG A 81 7.00 -5.34 -4.73
C ARG A 81 7.48 -6.74 -4.41
N ARG A 82 8.35 -7.30 -5.25
CA ARG A 82 8.98 -8.60 -5.01
C ARG A 82 9.70 -8.59 -3.67
N GLU A 83 9.47 -9.59 -2.81
CA GLU A 83 10.03 -9.61 -1.44
C GLU A 83 11.55 -9.61 -1.46
N SER A 84 12.16 -10.46 -2.27
CA SER A 84 13.61 -10.52 -2.43
C SER A 84 13.92 -10.94 -3.88
N PRO A 85 14.14 -9.97 -4.79
CA PRO A 85 14.46 -10.29 -6.17
C PRO A 85 15.73 -11.15 -6.28
N GLY A 86 15.67 -12.21 -7.11
CA GLY A 86 16.80 -13.12 -7.33
C GLY A 86 17.04 -14.15 -6.23
N SER A 87 16.11 -14.28 -5.26
CA SER A 87 16.14 -15.33 -4.23
C SER A 87 14.96 -16.28 -4.36
N GLU A 88 14.91 -17.30 -3.50
CA GLU A 88 13.80 -18.24 -3.37
C GLU A 88 12.49 -17.58 -2.97
N LEU A 89 12.53 -16.34 -2.45
CA LEU A 89 11.35 -15.53 -2.13
C LEU A 89 10.87 -14.66 -3.31
N SER A 90 11.48 -14.80 -4.48
CA SER A 90 11.14 -13.96 -5.64
C SER A 90 9.73 -14.19 -6.19
N HIS A 91 9.07 -15.29 -5.85
CA HIS A 91 7.67 -15.59 -6.18
C HIS A 91 6.67 -14.87 -5.26
N VAL A 92 7.15 -14.19 -4.20
CA VAL A 92 6.33 -13.50 -3.19
C VAL A 92 6.27 -12.01 -3.46
N GLY A 93 5.06 -11.44 -3.51
CA GLY A 93 4.82 -10.01 -3.65
C GLY A 93 4.34 -9.36 -2.35
N VAL A 94 4.99 -8.27 -1.94
CA VAL A 94 4.56 -7.43 -0.82
C VAL A 94 3.61 -6.37 -1.33
N PHE A 95 2.35 -6.45 -0.93
CA PHE A 95 1.31 -5.50 -1.32
C PHE A 95 1.20 -4.32 -0.35
N SER A 96 1.00 -3.13 -0.89
CA SER A 96 0.69 -1.91 -0.14
C SER A 96 -0.30 -1.03 -0.88
N ILE A 97 -1.16 -0.34 -0.15
CA ILE A 97 -2.20 0.55 -0.70
C ILE A 97 -2.39 1.78 0.17
N LEU A 98 -2.62 2.91 -0.48
CA LEU A 98 -3.01 4.16 0.15
C LEU A 98 -4.12 4.83 -0.64
N VAL A 99 -5.20 5.24 0.05
CA VAL A 99 -6.30 6.03 -0.52
C VAL A 99 -6.46 7.31 0.29
N GLY A 100 -6.54 8.44 -0.40
CA GLY A 100 -6.76 9.74 0.20
C GLY A 100 -8.03 9.77 1.06
N LYS A 101 -7.99 10.48 2.21
CA LYS A 101 -9.07 10.50 3.20
C LYS A 101 -10.43 10.79 2.58
N ASP A 102 -10.49 11.81 1.73
CA ASP A 102 -11.73 12.31 1.12
C ASP A 102 -12.28 11.40 0.01
N HIS A 103 -11.52 10.36 -0.38
CA HIS A 103 -11.88 9.43 -1.46
C HIS A 103 -12.07 7.99 -0.97
N ARG A 104 -12.12 7.80 0.37
CA ARG A 104 -12.44 6.50 0.98
C ARG A 104 -13.94 6.23 0.93
N LYS A 105 -14.31 4.96 1.07
CA LYS A 105 -15.70 4.47 0.96
C LYS A 105 -16.36 4.71 -0.42
N MET A 106 -15.62 5.23 -1.41
CA MET A 106 -16.06 5.44 -2.79
C MET A 106 -15.62 4.30 -3.73
N GLY A 107 -15.18 3.16 -3.19
CA GLY A 107 -14.73 2.01 -3.98
C GLY A 107 -13.31 2.10 -4.54
N VAL A 108 -12.59 3.22 -4.33
CA VAL A 108 -11.21 3.42 -4.85
C VAL A 108 -10.26 2.31 -4.40
N GLY A 109 -10.24 2.00 -3.10
CA GLY A 109 -9.38 0.95 -2.55
C GLY A 109 -9.71 -0.43 -3.11
N LYS A 110 -11.02 -0.72 -3.30
CA LYS A 110 -11.47 -1.96 -3.92
C LYS A 110 -10.94 -2.10 -5.35
N LYS A 111 -11.11 -1.07 -6.19
CA LYS A 111 -10.64 -1.09 -7.59
C LYS A 111 -9.12 -1.20 -7.70
N LEU A 112 -8.36 -0.51 -6.83
CA LEU A 112 -6.90 -0.64 -6.77
C LEU A 112 -6.47 -2.05 -6.39
N LEU A 113 -7.08 -2.65 -5.37
CA LEU A 113 -6.75 -4.00 -4.92
C LEU A 113 -7.11 -5.05 -5.98
N ASP A 114 -8.31 -4.96 -6.57
CA ASP A 114 -8.76 -5.87 -7.63
C ASP A 114 -7.82 -5.82 -8.84
N HIS A 115 -7.40 -4.60 -9.23
CA HIS A 115 -6.45 -4.41 -10.32
C HIS A 115 -5.06 -4.99 -9.97
N ALA A 116 -4.55 -4.72 -8.77
CA ALA A 116 -3.26 -5.24 -8.32
C ALA A 116 -3.25 -6.77 -8.28
N ILE A 117 -4.31 -7.42 -7.78
CA ILE A 117 -4.43 -8.88 -7.77
C ILE A 117 -4.43 -9.42 -9.20
N LYS A 118 -5.23 -8.83 -10.10
CA LYS A 118 -5.29 -9.25 -11.51
C LYS A 118 -3.92 -9.21 -12.17
N GLU A 119 -3.22 -8.09 -12.06
CA GLU A 119 -1.91 -7.88 -12.70
C GLU A 119 -0.76 -8.65 -12.03
N SER A 120 -0.98 -9.14 -10.80
CA SER A 120 -0.02 -9.98 -10.08
C SER A 120 -0.04 -11.44 -10.54
N ARG A 121 -1.15 -11.91 -11.12
CA ARG A 121 -1.27 -13.28 -11.62
C ARG A 121 -0.25 -13.53 -12.73
N GLY A 122 0.43 -14.70 -12.66
CA GLY A 122 1.51 -15.06 -13.58
C GLY A 122 2.85 -14.38 -13.32
N ARG A 123 2.93 -13.47 -12.30
CA ARG A 123 4.17 -12.80 -11.88
C ARG A 123 4.57 -13.18 -10.45
N PHE A 124 3.59 -13.45 -9.62
CA PHE A 124 3.72 -13.87 -8.23
C PHE A 124 2.82 -15.06 -7.97
N GLU A 125 3.18 -15.88 -7.00
CA GLU A 125 2.36 -16.99 -6.51
C GLU A 125 1.62 -16.58 -5.23
N ILE A 126 2.24 -15.70 -4.44
CA ILE A 126 1.75 -15.25 -3.16
C ILE A 126 1.80 -13.72 -3.11
N LEU A 127 0.70 -13.10 -2.68
CA LEU A 127 0.73 -11.73 -2.17
C LEU A 127 0.66 -11.76 -0.65
N HIS A 128 1.51 -11.02 0.01
CA HIS A 128 1.34 -10.78 1.43
C HIS A 128 1.32 -9.29 1.75
N LEU A 129 0.75 -8.96 2.88
CA LEU A 129 0.66 -7.59 3.38
C LEU A 129 0.74 -7.55 4.90
N ARG A 130 1.04 -6.37 5.41
CA ARG A 130 1.04 -6.04 6.83
C ARG A 130 -0.03 -5.00 7.09
N VAL A 131 -0.77 -5.17 8.18
CA VAL A 131 -1.83 -4.24 8.56
C VAL A 131 -1.87 -4.11 10.09
N PHE A 132 -2.24 -2.94 10.61
CA PHE A 132 -2.52 -2.83 12.04
C PHE A 132 -3.73 -3.66 12.39
N LYS A 133 -3.63 -4.46 13.46
CA LYS A 133 -4.73 -5.35 13.91
C LYS A 133 -6.03 -4.59 14.12
N GLN A 134 -5.94 -3.34 14.58
CA GLN A 134 -7.09 -2.45 14.83
C GLN A 134 -7.69 -1.85 13.55
N ASN A 135 -7.02 -1.91 12.41
CA ASN A 135 -7.51 -1.34 11.15
C ASN A 135 -8.59 -2.25 10.52
N LYS A 136 -9.79 -2.22 11.11
CA LYS A 136 -10.94 -3.06 10.70
C LYS A 136 -11.32 -2.81 9.24
N ILE A 137 -11.24 -1.57 8.76
CA ILE A 137 -11.64 -1.19 7.39
C ILE A 137 -10.73 -1.84 6.35
N ALA A 138 -9.40 -1.71 6.50
CA ALA A 138 -8.46 -2.32 5.58
C ALA A 138 -8.55 -3.86 5.62
N LYS A 139 -8.67 -4.43 6.83
CA LYS A 139 -8.82 -5.89 7.01
C LYS A 139 -10.08 -6.43 6.33
N ALA A 140 -11.21 -5.74 6.44
CA ALA A 140 -12.44 -6.12 5.76
C ALA A 140 -12.27 -6.10 4.22
N LEU A 141 -11.60 -5.07 3.70
CA LEU A 141 -11.27 -4.99 2.27
C LEU A 141 -10.41 -6.17 1.83
N TYR A 142 -9.33 -6.50 2.55
CA TYR A 142 -8.44 -7.61 2.19
C TYR A 142 -9.15 -8.97 2.29
N LYS A 143 -9.89 -9.21 3.37
CA LYS A 143 -10.68 -10.44 3.55
C LYS A 143 -11.71 -10.63 2.44
N SER A 144 -12.37 -9.56 1.98
CA SER A 144 -13.34 -9.62 0.87
C SER A 144 -12.70 -10.00 -0.49
N ARG A 145 -11.37 -10.06 -0.56
CA ARG A 145 -10.59 -10.48 -1.74
C ARG A 145 -9.79 -11.77 -1.51
N GLY A 146 -10.15 -12.52 -0.46
CA GLY A 146 -9.57 -13.82 -0.17
C GLY A 146 -8.29 -13.81 0.64
N PHE A 147 -7.81 -12.63 1.08
CA PHE A 147 -6.66 -12.59 1.99
C PHE A 147 -7.00 -13.25 3.32
N ARG A 148 -6.09 -14.06 3.81
CA ARG A 148 -6.18 -14.79 5.09
C ARG A 148 -5.09 -14.30 6.04
N SER A 149 -5.41 -14.25 7.34
CA SER A 149 -4.41 -13.97 8.37
C SER A 149 -3.54 -15.21 8.59
N PHE A 150 -2.22 -15.03 8.72
CA PHE A 150 -1.31 -16.10 9.09
C PHE A 150 -0.51 -15.82 10.35
N GLY A 151 -0.69 -14.64 10.94
CA GLY A 151 -0.07 -14.34 12.21
C GLY A 151 -0.31 -12.92 12.69
N VAL A 152 -0.17 -12.74 13.99
CA VAL A 152 -0.20 -11.44 14.67
C VAL A 152 1.05 -11.30 15.50
N ALA A 153 1.82 -10.24 15.27
CA ALA A 153 2.92 -9.85 16.12
C ALA A 153 2.41 -8.87 17.19
N PRO A 154 2.27 -9.28 18.44
CA PRO A 154 1.77 -8.43 19.51
C PRO A 154 2.80 -7.36 19.87
N LYS A 155 2.32 -6.16 20.21
CA LYS A 155 3.17 -5.02 20.63
C LYS A 155 4.29 -4.67 19.64
N PHE A 156 4.13 -5.00 18.38
CA PHE A 156 5.18 -4.89 17.35
C PHE A 156 5.61 -3.47 17.06
N ILE A 157 4.68 -2.51 17.19
CA ILE A 157 4.96 -1.09 16.96
C ILE A 157 4.82 -0.34 18.26
N LYS A 158 5.92 0.29 18.70
CA LYS A 158 5.95 1.13 19.90
C LYS A 158 5.48 2.55 19.56
N ARG A 159 4.49 3.05 20.27
CA ARG A 159 4.04 4.43 20.31
C ARG A 159 4.51 5.09 21.61
N LYS A 160 4.33 6.42 21.71
CA LYS A 160 4.76 7.17 22.90
C LYS A 160 4.28 6.52 24.19
N ASN A 161 2.99 6.17 24.28
CA ASN A 161 2.37 5.62 25.50
C ASN A 161 1.60 4.31 25.24
N SER A 162 1.80 3.64 24.11
CA SER A 162 1.05 2.45 23.73
C SER A 162 1.81 1.56 22.75
N TYR A 163 1.26 0.38 22.49
CA TYR A 163 1.75 -0.53 21.47
C TYR A 163 0.63 -0.88 20.51
N ILE A 164 0.99 -1.17 19.28
CA ILE A 164 0.07 -1.62 18.24
C ILE A 164 0.52 -2.99 17.75
N ASP A 165 -0.44 -3.91 17.70
CA ASP A 165 -0.25 -5.23 17.11
C ASP A 165 -0.25 -5.12 15.59
N ARG A 166 0.63 -5.88 14.94
CA ARG A 166 0.69 -6.01 13.49
C ARG A 166 0.17 -7.37 13.07
N GLU A 167 -0.82 -7.38 12.20
CA GLU A 167 -1.34 -8.59 11.57
C GLU A 167 -0.72 -8.75 10.19
N TYR A 168 -0.39 -9.99 9.85
CA TYR A 168 0.14 -10.38 8.55
C TYR A 168 -0.93 -11.18 7.83
N MET A 169 -1.17 -10.83 6.57
CA MET A 169 -2.16 -11.50 5.74
C MET A 169 -1.54 -11.90 4.40
N TYR A 170 -2.03 -12.98 3.81
CA TYR A 170 -1.58 -13.49 2.52
C TYR A 170 -2.76 -13.89 1.62
N LEU A 171 -2.50 -13.92 0.32
CA LEU A 171 -3.38 -14.43 -0.74
C LEU A 171 -2.54 -15.31 -1.67
N LEU A 172 -2.98 -16.54 -1.92
CA LEU A 172 -2.47 -17.38 -3.02
C LEU A 172 -3.14 -16.93 -4.32
N LEU A 173 -2.38 -16.76 -5.41
CA LEU A 173 -2.84 -16.20 -6.70
C LEU A 173 -3.29 -17.23 -7.72
#